data_b99993099f349dc4b34eee105a045148
#
_entry.id   b99993099f349dc4b34eee105a045148
#
_cell.length_a   1.000
_cell.length_b   1.000
_cell.length_c   1.000
_cell.angle_alpha   90.00
_cell.angle_beta   90.00
_cell.angle_gamma   90.00
#
_symmetry.space_group_name_H-M   'P 1'
#
loop_
_entity.id
_entity.type
_entity.pdbx_description
1 polymer ?
#
loop_
_entity_poly.entity_id
_entity_poly.type
_entity_poly.pdbx_seq_one_letter_code
_entity_poly.pdbx_strand_id
1 'polypeptide(L)'
;MKRAKTGGGWPAIRYALQKAREGGPLRLYRAMRGRNACKSCALGMGGQKGGMVNEVGQFPQVCIKSLQAMVGDLQDAIPTAFWAAHSVADLQSWTPHQLEHGGRLVQPLLLRPGATHFRPIEWTEALDRIVAKL
;
A
#
# COMPACT_ATOMS: atom_id res chain seq x y z
N MET A 1 16.50 -1.96 11.79
CA MET A 1 15.12 -1.75 12.31
C MET A 1 14.89 -2.68 13.50
N LYS A 2 14.64 -2.16 14.71
CA LYS A 2 14.33 -3.02 15.88
C LYS A 2 12.97 -3.68 15.68
N ARG A 3 12.95 -5.01 15.67
CA ARG A 3 11.73 -5.81 15.59
C ARG A 3 10.81 -5.44 16.77
N ALA A 4 9.56 -5.06 16.49
CA ALA A 4 8.59 -4.80 17.56
C ALA A 4 8.36 -6.10 18.34
N LYS A 5 8.65 -6.09 19.64
CA LYS A 5 8.55 -7.27 20.51
C LYS A 5 7.11 -7.61 20.92
N THR A 6 6.16 -6.71 20.67
CA THR A 6 4.74 -6.88 21.03
C THR A 6 3.86 -6.35 19.90
N GLY A 7 2.79 -7.11 19.57
CA GLY A 7 1.76 -6.66 18.64
C GLY A 7 0.65 -5.94 19.41
N GLY A 8 0.34 -4.68 19.05
CA GLY A 8 -0.71 -3.89 19.68
C GLY A 8 -0.23 -2.96 20.79
N GLY A 9 -1.17 -2.37 21.55
CA GLY A 9 -0.90 -1.45 22.64
C GLY A 9 -0.23 -0.15 22.19
N TRP A 10 0.62 0.40 23.06
CA TRP A 10 1.29 1.69 22.84
C TRP A 10 2.07 1.83 21.51
N PRO A 11 2.80 0.80 21.03
CA PRO A 11 3.44 0.86 19.72
C PRO A 11 2.47 1.09 18.55
N ALA A 12 1.27 0.49 18.60
CA ALA A 12 0.24 0.69 17.58
C ALA A 12 -0.33 2.11 17.60
N ILE A 13 -0.54 2.67 18.79
CA ILE A 13 -1.00 4.04 18.98
C ILE A 13 0.04 5.02 18.42
N ARG A 14 1.31 4.86 18.79
CA ARG A 14 2.40 5.70 18.24
C ARG A 14 2.48 5.63 16.73
N TYR A 15 2.37 4.44 16.16
CA TYR A 15 2.36 4.26 14.70
C TYR A 15 1.19 5.01 14.06
N ALA A 16 -0.03 4.86 14.60
CA ALA A 16 -1.22 5.54 14.10
C ALA A 16 -1.07 7.08 14.17
N LEU A 17 -0.57 7.61 15.28
CA LEU A 17 -0.32 9.04 15.45
C LEU A 17 0.75 9.56 14.48
N GLN A 18 1.84 8.82 14.30
CA GLN A 18 2.87 9.16 13.32
C GLN A 18 2.28 9.24 11.91
N LYS A 19 1.55 8.22 11.48
CA LYS A 19 0.94 8.16 10.15
C LYS A 19 -0.18 9.18 9.94
N ALA A 20 -0.91 9.52 11.00
CA ALA A 20 -1.86 10.63 10.97
C ALA A 20 -1.18 11.99 10.73
N ARG A 21 0.02 12.20 11.30
CA ARG A 21 0.80 13.42 11.06
C ARG A 21 1.36 13.48 9.63
N GLU A 22 1.82 12.35 9.09
CA GLU A 22 2.41 12.26 7.75
C GLU A 22 1.35 12.39 6.63
N GLY A 23 0.22 11.70 6.77
CA GLY A 23 -0.81 11.58 5.72
C GLY A 23 -2.11 12.36 5.96
N GLY A 24 -2.21 13.07 7.09
CA GLY A 24 -3.40 13.79 7.52
C GLY A 24 -4.38 12.95 8.34
N PRO A 25 -4.81 13.44 9.52
CA PRO A 25 -5.65 12.68 10.45
C PRO A 25 -7.03 12.36 9.89
N LEU A 26 -7.63 13.29 9.15
CA LEU A 26 -8.95 13.07 8.53
C LEU A 26 -8.91 12.03 7.41
N ARG A 27 -7.83 12.03 6.61
CA ARG A 27 -7.61 11.05 5.53
C ARG A 27 -7.47 9.65 6.12
N LEU A 28 -6.64 9.50 7.16
CA LEU A 28 -6.47 8.24 7.87
C LEU A 28 -7.79 7.78 8.52
N TYR A 29 -8.50 8.67 9.22
CA TYR A 29 -9.77 8.33 9.86
C TYR A 29 -10.83 7.86 8.85
N ARG A 30 -10.97 8.56 7.71
CA ARG A 30 -11.87 8.14 6.63
C ARG A 30 -11.51 6.77 6.08
N ALA A 31 -10.22 6.49 5.88
CA ALA A 31 -9.76 5.18 5.43
C ALA A 31 -10.08 4.08 6.45
N MET A 32 -9.86 4.33 7.74
CA MET A 32 -10.23 3.40 8.81
C MET A 32 -11.72 3.09 8.86
N ARG A 33 -12.58 4.05 8.49
CA ARG A 33 -14.04 3.89 8.41
C ARG A 33 -14.51 3.32 7.06
N GLY A 34 -13.64 3.27 6.08
CA GLY A 34 -13.96 2.80 4.73
C GLY A 34 -14.21 1.29 4.66
N ARG A 35 -14.94 0.86 3.61
CA ARG A 35 -15.21 -0.55 3.36
C ARG A 35 -13.99 -1.34 2.85
N ASN A 36 -12.98 -0.64 2.36
CA ASN A 36 -11.75 -1.23 1.80
C ASN A 36 -10.68 -1.54 2.86
N ALA A 37 -11.04 -1.51 4.13
CA ALA A 37 -10.15 -1.94 5.19
C ALA A 37 -9.71 -3.40 5.00
N CYS A 38 -8.56 -3.76 5.57
CA CYS A 38 -7.97 -5.10 5.48
C CYS A 38 -8.99 -6.18 5.86
N LYS A 39 -9.07 -7.22 5.04
CA LYS A 39 -9.96 -8.37 5.24
C LYS A 39 -9.19 -9.67 5.48
N SER A 40 -7.96 -9.58 5.98
CA SER A 40 -7.09 -10.75 6.16
C SER A 40 -7.53 -11.65 7.31
N CYS A 41 -8.29 -11.16 8.29
CA CYS A 41 -8.80 -11.99 9.39
C CYS A 41 -10.16 -11.50 9.87
N ALA A 42 -10.94 -12.42 10.42
CA ALA A 42 -12.29 -12.16 10.95
C ALA A 42 -12.31 -11.44 12.31
N LEU A 43 -11.24 -11.54 13.09
CA LEU A 43 -11.18 -11.04 14.46
C LEU A 43 -10.66 -9.62 14.59
N GLY A 44 -10.05 -9.11 13.52
CA GLY A 44 -9.51 -7.76 13.50
C GLY A 44 -10.48 -6.75 12.92
N MET A 45 -9.94 -5.56 12.69
CA MET A 45 -10.63 -4.48 11.99
C MET A 45 -10.86 -4.88 10.53
N GLY A 46 -11.99 -4.48 9.95
CA GLY A 46 -12.23 -4.60 8.52
C GLY A 46 -12.99 -5.85 8.07
N GLY A 47 -13.73 -6.51 8.92
CA GLY A 47 -14.60 -7.64 8.58
C GLY A 47 -15.48 -7.37 7.33
N GLN A 48 -16.47 -8.22 7.04
CA GLN A 48 -17.32 -8.09 5.85
C GLN A 48 -17.98 -6.71 5.72
N LYS A 49 -18.30 -6.09 6.84
CA LYS A 49 -18.88 -4.73 6.89
C LYS A 49 -17.84 -3.63 6.64
N GLY A 50 -16.55 -3.96 6.72
CA GLY A 50 -15.46 -3.00 6.62
C GLY A 50 -15.33 -2.09 7.83
N GLY A 51 -14.51 -1.05 7.70
CA GLY A 51 -14.31 -0.08 8.77
C GLY A 51 -13.63 -0.65 10.00
N MET A 52 -13.98 -0.11 11.17
CA MET A 52 -13.41 -0.49 12.47
C MET A 52 -14.33 -1.53 13.19
N VAL A 53 -14.95 -2.41 12.43
CA VAL A 53 -15.87 -3.44 12.95
C VAL A 53 -15.32 -4.81 12.55
N ASN A 54 -15.31 -5.78 13.49
CA ASN A 54 -14.96 -7.16 13.17
C ASN A 54 -16.18 -7.97 12.72
N GLU A 55 -15.96 -9.25 12.37
CA GLU A 55 -17.03 -10.15 11.89
C GLU A 55 -18.16 -10.36 12.92
N VAL A 56 -17.85 -10.30 14.21
CA VAL A 56 -18.86 -10.43 15.29
C VAL A 56 -19.49 -9.09 15.69
N GLY A 57 -19.23 -8.02 14.94
CA GLY A 57 -19.87 -6.72 15.12
C GLY A 57 -19.31 -5.85 16.24
N GLN A 58 -18.15 -6.19 16.80
CA GLN A 58 -17.53 -5.37 17.85
C GLN A 58 -16.91 -4.10 17.26
N PHE A 59 -17.10 -2.98 17.95
CA PHE A 59 -16.57 -1.66 17.60
C PHE A 59 -16.12 -0.91 18.88
N PRO A 60 -15.02 -0.16 18.88
CA PRO A 60 -14.04 -0.06 17.79
C PRO A 60 -13.02 -1.20 17.83
N GLN A 61 -12.69 -1.73 16.68
CA GLN A 61 -11.58 -2.67 16.52
C GLN A 61 -10.46 -1.99 15.68
N VAL A 62 -9.23 -2.00 16.19
CA VAL A 62 -8.06 -1.43 15.51
C VAL A 62 -6.93 -2.44 15.53
N CYS A 63 -6.42 -2.74 14.34
CA CYS A 63 -5.31 -3.66 14.15
C CYS A 63 -4.15 -2.93 13.47
N ILE A 64 -2.93 -3.09 14.00
CA ILE A 64 -1.73 -2.46 13.43
C ILE A 64 -1.46 -2.94 11.99
N LYS A 65 -1.75 -4.20 11.67
CA LYS A 65 -1.59 -4.74 10.31
C LYS A 65 -2.57 -4.11 9.33
N SER A 66 -3.82 -3.90 9.74
CA SER A 66 -4.80 -3.16 8.95
C SER A 66 -4.40 -1.70 8.74
N LEU A 67 -3.84 -1.06 9.77
CA LEU A 67 -3.31 0.30 9.65
C LEU A 67 -2.12 0.36 8.67
N GLN A 68 -1.21 -0.61 8.72
CA GLN A 68 -0.08 -0.69 7.80
C GLN A 68 -0.53 -0.85 6.35
N ALA A 69 -1.48 -1.76 6.09
CA ALA A 69 -2.05 -1.96 4.77
C ALA A 69 -2.75 -0.69 4.24
N MET A 70 -3.59 -0.05 5.08
CA MET A 70 -4.27 1.19 4.70
C MET A 70 -3.30 2.34 4.42
N VAL A 71 -2.22 2.44 5.18
CA VAL A 71 -1.20 3.48 4.94
C VAL A 71 -0.54 3.28 3.58
N GLY A 72 -0.29 2.04 3.16
CA GLY A 72 0.15 1.71 1.80
C GLY A 72 -0.84 2.22 0.75
N ASP A 73 -2.13 1.96 0.94
CA ASP A 73 -3.19 2.41 0.03
C ASP A 73 -3.38 3.94 -0.01
N LEU A 74 -2.98 4.63 1.04
CA LEU A 74 -3.05 6.10 1.14
C LEU A 74 -1.86 6.82 0.51
N GLN A 75 -0.83 6.12 0.09
CA GLN A 75 0.31 6.73 -0.59
C GLN A 75 -0.13 7.36 -1.91
N ASP A 76 0.55 8.43 -2.29
CA ASP A 76 0.34 9.06 -3.59
C ASP A 76 0.84 8.14 -4.72
N ALA A 77 0.33 8.37 -5.93
CA ALA A 77 0.80 7.65 -7.11
C ALA A 77 2.28 7.92 -7.37
N ILE A 78 3.01 6.90 -7.79
CA ILE A 78 4.40 7.08 -8.26
C ILE A 78 4.37 7.99 -9.49
N PRO A 79 5.06 9.14 -9.46
CA PRO A 79 5.07 10.04 -10.60
C PRO A 79 5.82 9.43 -11.80
N THR A 80 5.39 9.76 -13.02
CA THR A 80 6.00 9.22 -14.25
C THR A 80 7.50 9.49 -14.32
N ALA A 81 7.96 10.67 -13.85
CA ALA A 81 9.36 11.03 -13.80
C ALA A 81 10.23 10.08 -12.97
N PHE A 82 9.65 9.40 -11.99
CA PHE A 82 10.34 8.39 -11.18
C PHE A 82 10.92 7.27 -12.04
N TRP A 83 10.16 6.78 -13.01
CA TRP A 83 10.56 5.68 -13.88
C TRP A 83 11.68 6.05 -14.85
N ALA A 84 11.79 7.33 -15.20
CA ALA A 84 12.91 7.85 -15.99
C ALA A 84 14.17 8.07 -15.13
N ALA A 85 14.01 8.35 -13.84
CA ALA A 85 15.11 8.65 -12.92
C ALA A 85 15.75 7.41 -12.31
N HIS A 86 15.04 6.28 -12.23
CA HIS A 86 15.52 5.06 -11.58
C HIS A 86 15.56 3.88 -12.54
N SER A 87 16.77 3.35 -12.75
CA SER A 87 16.97 2.13 -13.53
C SER A 87 16.47 0.90 -12.76
N VAL A 88 16.27 -0.21 -13.45
CA VAL A 88 15.97 -1.51 -12.83
C VAL A 88 17.06 -1.91 -11.84
N ALA A 89 18.32 -1.66 -12.16
CA ALA A 89 19.45 -1.96 -11.27
C ALA A 89 19.38 -1.12 -9.98
N ASP A 90 19.02 0.16 -10.09
CA ASP A 90 18.82 1.01 -8.91
C ASP A 90 17.71 0.46 -8.03
N LEU A 91 16.55 0.13 -8.61
CA LEU A 91 15.41 -0.39 -7.89
C LEU A 91 15.70 -1.77 -7.25
N GLN A 92 16.50 -2.61 -7.89
CA GLN A 92 16.95 -3.89 -7.32
C GLN A 92 17.87 -3.71 -6.12
N SER A 93 18.58 -2.58 -6.01
CA SER A 93 19.41 -2.27 -4.84
C SER A 93 18.60 -1.78 -3.63
N TRP A 94 17.34 -1.41 -3.84
CA TRP A 94 16.48 -0.93 -2.78
C TRP A 94 15.99 -2.07 -1.89
N THR A 95 15.84 -1.78 -0.61
CA THR A 95 15.19 -2.70 0.33
C THR A 95 13.69 -2.80 0.00
N PRO A 96 13.03 -3.93 0.33
CA PRO A 96 11.57 -4.06 0.18
C PRO A 96 10.79 -2.91 0.83
N HIS A 97 11.27 -2.41 1.97
CA HIS A 97 10.66 -1.26 2.64
C HIS A 97 10.76 0.02 1.81
N GLN A 98 11.89 0.29 1.16
CA GLN A 98 12.05 1.46 0.29
C GLN A 98 11.14 1.36 -0.93
N LEU A 99 11.05 0.18 -1.56
CA LEU A 99 10.15 -0.06 -2.68
C LEU A 99 8.68 0.16 -2.29
N GLU A 100 8.25 -0.40 -1.14
CA GLU A 100 6.90 -0.23 -0.61
C GLU A 100 6.55 1.25 -0.34
N HIS A 101 7.54 2.05 0.07
CA HIS A 101 7.35 3.47 0.38
C HIS A 101 7.63 4.41 -0.80
N GLY A 102 7.97 3.88 -1.96
CA GLY A 102 8.18 4.64 -3.19
C GLY A 102 6.90 5.25 -3.78
N GLY A 103 5.75 4.81 -3.29
CA GLY A 103 4.46 5.26 -3.76
C GLY A 103 3.62 4.12 -4.34
N ARG A 104 2.41 4.46 -4.79
CA ARG A 104 1.46 3.48 -5.33
C ARG A 104 1.59 3.35 -6.85
N LEU A 105 1.74 2.12 -7.33
CA LEU A 105 1.71 1.82 -8.75
C LEU A 105 0.26 1.92 -9.26
N VAL A 106 0.00 2.84 -10.19
CA VAL A 106 -1.36 3.15 -10.70
C VAL A 106 -1.52 2.96 -12.20
N GLN A 107 -0.45 2.59 -12.89
CA GLN A 107 -0.44 2.38 -14.34
C GLN A 107 0.46 1.20 -14.71
N PRO A 108 0.20 0.53 -15.84
CA PRO A 108 1.05 -0.54 -16.31
C PRO A 108 2.43 -0.04 -16.69
N LEU A 109 3.44 -0.87 -16.47
CA LEU A 109 4.82 -0.60 -16.83
C LEU A 109 5.32 -1.66 -17.81
N LEU A 110 6.08 -1.25 -18.80
CA LEU A 110 6.75 -2.13 -19.75
C LEU A 110 8.26 -2.03 -19.58
N LEU A 111 8.91 -3.18 -19.41
CA LEU A 111 10.36 -3.32 -19.58
C LEU A 111 10.62 -4.11 -20.86
N ARG A 112 11.23 -3.47 -21.85
CA ARG A 112 11.64 -4.15 -23.11
C ARG A 112 12.93 -4.93 -22.89
N PRO A 113 13.16 -6.02 -23.64
CA PRO A 113 14.46 -6.70 -23.61
C PRO A 113 15.59 -5.71 -23.88
N GLY A 114 16.62 -5.72 -23.03
CA GLY A 114 17.76 -4.80 -23.10
C GLY A 114 17.52 -3.38 -22.57
N ALA A 115 16.28 -3.03 -22.17
CA ALA A 115 16.03 -1.73 -21.57
C ALA A 115 16.43 -1.73 -20.08
N THR A 116 16.96 -0.59 -19.64
CA THR A 116 17.39 -0.39 -18.26
C THR A 116 16.35 0.30 -17.39
N HIS A 117 15.29 0.88 -17.99
CA HIS A 117 14.25 1.62 -17.27
C HIS A 117 12.88 1.12 -17.67
N PHE A 118 11.96 1.13 -16.71
CA PHE A 118 10.55 0.90 -16.97
C PHE A 118 9.95 2.07 -17.73
N ARG A 119 9.06 1.78 -18.69
CA ARG A 119 8.27 2.77 -19.42
C ARG A 119 6.80 2.61 -19.04
N PRO A 120 6.14 3.66 -18.53
CA PRO A 120 4.70 3.66 -18.41
C PRO A 120 4.02 3.46 -19.77
N ILE A 121 2.98 2.65 -19.78
CA ILE A 121 2.15 2.38 -20.98
C ILE A 121 0.67 2.51 -20.64
N GLU A 122 -0.15 2.66 -21.67
CA GLU A 122 -1.60 2.68 -21.51
C GLU A 122 -2.14 1.26 -21.24
N TRP A 123 -3.28 1.18 -20.56
CA TRP A 123 -3.94 -0.10 -20.28
C TRP A 123 -4.30 -0.88 -21.55
N THR A 124 -4.70 -0.19 -22.60
CA THR A 124 -4.98 -0.79 -23.91
C THR A 124 -3.74 -1.47 -24.46
N GLU A 125 -2.59 -0.77 -24.50
CA GLU A 125 -1.31 -1.35 -24.94
C GLU A 125 -0.94 -2.58 -24.08
N ALA A 126 -1.15 -2.50 -22.77
CA ALA A 126 -0.83 -3.60 -21.86
C ALA A 126 -1.69 -4.84 -22.16
N LEU A 127 -3.00 -4.67 -22.33
CA LEU A 127 -3.93 -5.73 -22.61
C LEU A 127 -3.68 -6.36 -23.98
N ASP A 128 -3.45 -5.55 -25.02
CA ASP A 128 -3.13 -6.05 -26.38
C ASP A 128 -1.87 -6.91 -26.37
N ARG A 129 -0.85 -6.51 -25.62
CA ARG A 129 0.38 -7.29 -25.47
C ARG A 129 0.18 -8.61 -24.74
N ILE A 130 -0.71 -8.64 -23.74
CA ILE A 130 -1.07 -9.88 -23.02
C ILE A 130 -1.81 -10.81 -23.97
N VAL A 131 -2.83 -10.32 -24.67
CA VAL A 131 -3.62 -11.12 -25.63
C VAL A 131 -2.73 -11.68 -26.74
N ALA A 132 -1.79 -10.91 -27.25
CA ALA A 132 -0.86 -11.37 -28.29
C ALA A 132 0.14 -12.46 -27.82
N LYS A 133 0.20 -12.74 -26.51
CA LYS A 133 1.08 -13.77 -25.91
C LYS A 133 0.32 -15.03 -25.47
N LEU A 134 -1.00 -14.98 -25.41
CA LEU A 134 -1.88 -16.11 -25.09
C LEU A 134 -2.19 -16.94 -26.34
#